data_5fef54b0b641fc59176f497821ebc572
#
_entry.id   5fef54b0b641fc59176f497821ebc572
#
_cell.length_a   1.000
_cell.length_b   1.000
_cell.length_c   1.000
_cell.angle_alpha   90.00
_cell.angle_beta   90.00
_cell.angle_gamma   90.00
#
_symmetry.space_group_name_H-M   'P 1'
#
loop_
_entity.id
_entity.type
_entity.pdbx_description
1 polymer ?
#
loop_
_entity_poly.entity_id
_entity_poly.type
_entity_poly.pdbx_seq_one_letter_code
_entity_poly.pdbx_strand_id
1 'polypeptide(L)'
;MKVVLIHTSPVSLNELKALFKEIVPEVEMVNIIDDSLLEEVKKNGHITPAIISRMNSYVQVAKTLEPDLIFNQCSSVGEAFDLARKQATCKTLKIDEPMAEKAVSLGSKIGVVATVASTVQPSSDLVRNTAKKLGKEVEVKEYLVDGALDILMSGDVDKHNELVINEIKKAEEENDVVVLAQGSMTAILPLLTDIRKPVLTSPRLAVERVKKELGL
;
A
#
# COMPACT_ATOMS: atom_id res chain seq x y z
N MET A 1 17.64 5.11 -14.96
CA MET A 1 17.28 3.96 -14.10
C MET A 1 15.87 3.51 -14.43
N LYS A 2 15.58 2.22 -14.26
CA LYS A 2 14.29 1.64 -14.64
C LYS A 2 13.60 0.99 -13.43
N VAL A 3 12.33 1.30 -13.22
CA VAL A 3 11.48 0.67 -12.22
C VAL A 3 10.33 -0.05 -12.89
N VAL A 4 10.20 -1.36 -12.64
CA VAL A 4 9.06 -2.15 -13.12
C VAL A 4 8.04 -2.28 -12.00
N LEU A 5 6.84 -1.77 -12.24
CA LEU A 5 5.72 -1.81 -11.31
C LEU A 5 4.76 -2.95 -11.65
N ILE A 6 4.38 -3.72 -10.65
CA ILE A 6 3.37 -4.78 -10.77
C ILE A 6 2.10 -4.29 -10.08
N HIS A 7 1.02 -4.13 -10.84
CA HIS A 7 -0.28 -3.63 -10.41
C HIS A 7 -1.34 -4.71 -10.47
N THR A 8 -2.34 -4.60 -9.58
CA THR A 8 -3.56 -5.41 -9.59
C THR A 8 -4.79 -4.61 -10.02
N SER A 9 -4.59 -3.35 -10.43
CA SER A 9 -5.64 -2.45 -10.91
C SER A 9 -5.00 -1.23 -11.56
N PRO A 10 -5.60 -0.62 -12.58
CA PRO A 10 -5.14 0.64 -13.16
C PRO A 10 -5.47 1.88 -12.32
N VAL A 11 -6.25 1.76 -11.24
CA VAL A 11 -6.82 2.90 -10.48
C VAL A 11 -5.74 3.88 -9.99
N SER A 12 -4.65 3.39 -9.42
CA SER A 12 -3.57 4.24 -8.89
C SER A 12 -2.46 4.56 -9.91
N LEU A 13 -2.61 4.12 -11.17
CA LEU A 13 -1.57 4.29 -12.19
C LEU A 13 -1.23 5.76 -12.45
N ASN A 14 -2.24 6.62 -12.58
CA ASN A 14 -2.04 8.04 -12.87
C ASN A 14 -1.46 8.79 -11.66
N GLU A 15 -1.88 8.45 -10.45
CA GLU A 15 -1.32 8.99 -9.21
C GLU A 15 0.17 8.65 -9.10
N LEU A 16 0.52 7.38 -9.29
CA LEU A 16 1.92 6.95 -9.24
C LEU A 16 2.75 7.59 -10.36
N LYS A 17 2.24 7.69 -11.59
CA LYS A 17 2.92 8.42 -12.67
C LYS A 17 3.20 9.87 -12.29
N ALA A 18 2.25 10.56 -11.67
CA ALA A 18 2.43 11.94 -11.22
C ALA A 18 3.50 12.04 -10.12
N LEU A 19 3.47 11.13 -9.14
CA LEU A 19 4.47 11.08 -8.06
C LEU A 19 5.87 10.74 -8.59
N PHE A 20 6.00 9.77 -9.49
CA PHE A 20 7.29 9.47 -10.13
C PHE A 20 7.83 10.68 -10.90
N LYS A 21 6.99 11.35 -11.69
CA LYS A 21 7.38 12.57 -12.42
C LYS A 21 7.81 13.70 -11.49
N GLU A 22 7.18 13.83 -10.32
CA GLU A 22 7.50 14.86 -9.32
C GLU A 22 8.81 14.55 -8.57
N ILE A 23 8.99 13.30 -8.12
CA ILE A 23 10.02 12.92 -7.13
C ILE A 23 11.26 12.33 -7.80
N VAL A 24 11.10 11.57 -8.87
CA VAL A 24 12.16 10.82 -9.58
C VAL A 24 11.96 10.90 -11.11
N PRO A 25 11.94 12.12 -11.71
CA PRO A 25 11.61 12.33 -13.13
C PRO A 25 12.58 11.61 -14.10
N GLU A 26 13.79 11.27 -13.66
CA GLU A 26 14.81 10.54 -14.41
C GLU A 26 14.58 9.03 -14.48
N VAL A 27 13.59 8.50 -13.76
CA VAL A 27 13.30 7.07 -13.71
C VAL A 27 12.33 6.68 -14.83
N GLU A 28 12.74 5.72 -15.66
CA GLU A 28 11.86 5.03 -16.60
C GLU A 28 10.91 4.12 -15.82
N MET A 29 9.61 4.35 -15.95
CA MET A 29 8.55 3.59 -15.28
C MET A 29 7.90 2.63 -16.27
N VAL A 30 8.01 1.31 -16.01
CA VAL A 30 7.34 0.26 -16.79
C VAL A 30 6.28 -0.41 -15.94
N ASN A 31 5.09 -0.69 -16.52
CA ASN A 31 3.97 -1.21 -15.76
C ASN A 31 3.52 -2.58 -16.30
N ILE A 32 3.39 -3.54 -15.40
CA ILE A 32 2.73 -4.83 -15.60
C ILE A 32 1.42 -4.76 -14.82
N ILE A 33 0.28 -4.99 -15.48
CA ILE A 33 -1.04 -4.87 -14.86
C ILE A 33 -1.81 -6.17 -15.07
N ASP A 34 -2.26 -6.78 -13.95
CA ASP A 34 -3.20 -7.91 -13.95
C ASP A 34 -4.33 -7.60 -12.97
N ASP A 35 -5.43 -7.08 -13.49
CA ASP A 35 -6.62 -6.68 -12.72
C ASP A 35 -7.41 -7.87 -12.17
N SER A 36 -7.19 -9.07 -12.70
CA SER A 36 -7.83 -10.30 -12.21
C SER A 36 -7.28 -10.78 -10.86
N LEU A 37 -6.05 -10.37 -10.47
CA LEU A 37 -5.45 -10.78 -9.20
C LEU A 37 -6.26 -10.30 -7.99
N LEU A 38 -6.67 -9.03 -7.99
CA LEU A 38 -7.43 -8.44 -6.89
C LEU A 38 -8.83 -9.07 -6.78
N GLU A 39 -9.47 -9.32 -7.92
CA GLU A 39 -10.78 -9.98 -7.96
C GLU A 39 -10.70 -11.42 -7.42
N GLU A 40 -9.63 -12.15 -7.74
CA GLU A 40 -9.41 -13.49 -7.21
C GLU A 40 -9.18 -13.46 -5.68
N VAL A 41 -8.41 -12.49 -5.16
CA VAL A 41 -8.23 -12.32 -3.70
C VAL A 41 -9.57 -12.03 -3.02
N LYS A 42 -10.37 -11.11 -3.57
CA LYS A 42 -11.70 -10.78 -3.03
C LYS A 42 -12.62 -12.00 -3.00
N LYS A 43 -12.65 -12.77 -4.10
CA LYS A 43 -13.50 -13.95 -4.23
C LYS A 43 -13.14 -15.05 -3.24
N ASN A 44 -11.85 -15.28 -3.01
CA ASN A 44 -11.37 -16.40 -2.18
C ASN A 44 -11.09 -15.99 -0.72
N GLY A 45 -10.97 -14.69 -0.43
CA GLY A 45 -10.62 -14.18 0.89
C GLY A 45 -9.15 -14.41 1.31
N HIS A 46 -8.32 -14.99 0.45
CA HIS A 46 -6.91 -15.30 0.71
C HIS A 46 -6.08 -15.42 -0.56
N ILE A 47 -4.75 -15.48 -0.42
CA ILE A 47 -3.81 -15.73 -1.50
C ILE A 47 -3.86 -17.19 -1.91
N THR A 48 -4.21 -17.46 -3.17
CA THR A 48 -4.25 -18.82 -3.74
C THR A 48 -2.91 -19.23 -4.35
N PRO A 49 -2.65 -20.53 -4.53
CA PRO A 49 -1.49 -21.00 -5.30
C PRO A 49 -1.41 -20.43 -6.72
N ALA A 50 -2.56 -20.15 -7.35
CA ALA A 50 -2.62 -19.54 -8.68
C ALA A 50 -2.13 -18.08 -8.65
N ILE A 51 -2.49 -17.30 -7.64
CA ILE A 51 -1.98 -15.94 -7.42
C ILE A 51 -0.46 -15.96 -7.22
N ILE A 52 0.04 -16.86 -6.38
CA ILE A 52 1.49 -17.04 -6.15
C ILE A 52 2.21 -17.38 -7.45
N SER A 53 1.68 -18.31 -8.24
CA SER A 53 2.27 -18.71 -9.52
C SER A 53 2.35 -17.54 -10.51
N ARG A 54 1.27 -16.75 -10.64
CA ARG A 54 1.25 -15.57 -11.52
C ARG A 54 2.20 -14.49 -11.04
N MET A 55 2.25 -14.21 -9.73
CA MET A 55 3.18 -13.23 -9.18
C MET A 55 4.65 -13.64 -9.44
N ASN A 56 4.98 -14.92 -9.28
CA ASN A 56 6.29 -15.44 -9.68
C ASN A 56 6.59 -15.19 -11.17
N SER A 57 5.61 -15.45 -12.04
CA SER A 57 5.76 -15.19 -13.48
C SER A 57 5.97 -13.70 -13.78
N TYR A 58 5.26 -12.80 -13.12
CA TYR A 58 5.45 -11.34 -13.32
C TYR A 58 6.81 -10.87 -12.84
N VAL A 59 7.33 -11.39 -11.74
CA VAL A 59 8.70 -11.09 -11.32
C VAL A 59 9.71 -11.61 -12.35
N GLN A 60 9.51 -12.80 -12.95
CA GLN A 60 10.39 -13.29 -14.01
C GLN A 60 10.29 -12.41 -15.28
N VAL A 61 9.09 -12.00 -15.69
CA VAL A 61 8.92 -11.06 -16.81
C VAL A 61 9.60 -9.74 -16.50
N ALA A 62 9.41 -9.19 -15.30
CA ALA A 62 10.06 -7.95 -14.89
C ALA A 62 11.58 -8.05 -15.00
N LYS A 63 12.20 -9.17 -14.63
CA LYS A 63 13.66 -9.38 -14.74
C LYS A 63 14.16 -9.29 -16.18
N THR A 64 13.38 -9.73 -17.17
CA THR A 64 13.78 -9.64 -18.59
C THR A 64 13.86 -8.20 -19.11
N LEU A 65 13.28 -7.25 -18.35
CA LEU A 65 13.34 -5.82 -18.64
C LEU A 65 14.56 -5.14 -18.02
N GLU A 66 15.41 -5.89 -17.31
CA GLU A 66 16.62 -5.42 -16.63
C GLU A 66 16.37 -4.19 -15.73
N PRO A 67 15.46 -4.31 -14.74
CA PRO A 67 15.12 -3.20 -13.86
C PRO A 67 16.18 -2.99 -12.77
N ASP A 68 16.33 -1.74 -12.32
CA ASP A 68 17.06 -1.41 -11.11
C ASP A 68 16.23 -1.73 -9.84
N LEU A 69 14.87 -1.71 -9.98
CA LEU A 69 13.94 -2.01 -8.90
C LEU A 69 12.63 -2.59 -9.44
N ILE A 70 12.11 -3.64 -8.78
CA ILE A 70 10.75 -4.16 -8.99
C ILE A 70 9.87 -3.69 -7.83
N PHE A 71 8.74 -3.07 -8.16
CA PHE A 71 7.84 -2.43 -7.22
C PHE A 71 6.46 -3.09 -7.25
N ASN A 72 6.03 -3.69 -6.14
CA ASN A 72 4.66 -4.20 -6.00
C ASN A 72 3.73 -3.08 -5.48
N GLN A 73 2.71 -2.76 -6.25
CA GLN A 73 1.80 -1.65 -5.98
C GLN A 73 0.59 -2.03 -5.12
N CYS A 74 0.35 -3.30 -4.83
CA CYS A 74 -0.87 -3.73 -4.15
C CYS A 74 -0.58 -4.52 -2.87
N SER A 75 -1.08 -4.02 -1.73
CA SER A 75 -0.97 -4.68 -0.42
C SER A 75 -1.66 -6.05 -0.39
N SER A 76 -2.81 -6.19 -1.08
CA SER A 76 -3.60 -7.43 -1.08
C SER A 76 -2.85 -8.65 -1.64
N VAL A 77 -1.82 -8.45 -2.47
CA VAL A 77 -0.96 -9.51 -3.01
C VAL A 77 0.47 -9.45 -2.45
N GLY A 78 0.67 -8.70 -1.38
CA GLY A 78 1.97 -8.47 -0.76
C GLY A 78 2.66 -9.76 -0.31
N GLU A 79 1.91 -10.74 0.22
CA GLU A 79 2.42 -12.06 0.62
C GLU A 79 2.93 -12.86 -0.60
N ALA A 80 2.16 -12.88 -1.70
CA ALA A 80 2.59 -13.53 -2.93
C ALA A 80 3.86 -12.87 -3.50
N PHE A 81 3.96 -11.54 -3.41
CA PHE A 81 5.17 -10.82 -3.81
C PHE A 81 6.35 -11.11 -2.88
N ASP A 82 6.15 -11.29 -1.57
CA ASP A 82 7.20 -11.68 -0.63
C ASP A 82 7.83 -13.04 -0.96
N LEU A 83 7.06 -13.94 -1.54
CA LEU A 83 7.56 -15.20 -2.07
C LEU A 83 8.32 -15.01 -3.39
N ALA A 84 7.71 -14.27 -4.33
CA ALA A 84 8.23 -14.07 -5.67
C ALA A 84 9.52 -13.25 -5.69
N ARG A 85 9.65 -12.19 -4.86
CA ARG A 85 10.81 -11.31 -4.82
C ARG A 85 12.11 -11.99 -4.38
N LYS A 86 12.04 -13.19 -3.77
CA LYS A 86 13.22 -14.00 -3.45
C LYS A 86 13.99 -14.43 -4.70
N GLN A 87 13.35 -14.41 -5.86
CA GLN A 87 13.96 -14.73 -7.16
C GLN A 87 14.46 -13.48 -7.92
N ALA A 88 14.21 -12.27 -7.40
CA ALA A 88 14.67 -11.05 -8.00
C ALA A 88 16.19 -10.90 -7.86
N THR A 89 16.83 -10.35 -8.92
CA THR A 89 18.27 -10.07 -8.95
C THR A 89 18.57 -8.58 -8.75
N CYS A 90 17.53 -7.77 -8.60
CA CYS A 90 17.57 -6.33 -8.35
C CYS A 90 16.85 -5.99 -7.04
N LYS A 91 16.81 -4.71 -6.69
CA LYS A 91 16.06 -4.23 -5.53
C LYS A 91 14.57 -4.49 -5.71
N THR A 92 13.88 -4.69 -4.59
CA THR A 92 12.42 -4.91 -4.57
C THR A 92 11.79 -4.07 -3.48
N LEU A 93 10.57 -3.58 -3.72
CA LEU A 93 9.82 -2.75 -2.78
C LEU A 93 8.33 -3.07 -2.86
N LYS A 94 7.65 -3.12 -1.72
CA LYS A 94 6.18 -3.04 -1.65
C LYS A 94 5.77 -1.61 -1.32
N ILE A 95 4.65 -1.16 -1.90
CA ILE A 95 4.14 0.21 -1.74
C ILE A 95 3.94 0.62 -0.28
N ASP A 96 3.57 -0.33 0.57
CA ASP A 96 3.21 -0.12 1.97
C ASP A 96 4.37 -0.30 2.97
N GLU A 97 5.51 -0.87 2.56
CA GLU A 97 6.68 -1.06 3.43
C GLU A 97 7.19 0.25 4.04
N PRO A 98 7.41 1.34 3.28
CA PRO A 98 7.88 2.60 3.85
C PRO A 98 6.88 3.26 4.80
N MET A 99 5.58 3.09 4.54
CA MET A 99 4.53 3.58 5.43
C MET A 99 4.55 2.83 6.77
N ALA A 100 4.66 1.50 6.74
CA ALA A 100 4.76 0.69 7.95
C ALA A 100 6.02 1.03 8.77
N GLU A 101 7.19 1.19 8.12
CA GLU A 101 8.42 1.62 8.77
C GLU A 101 8.27 3.01 9.41
N LYS A 102 7.66 3.96 8.70
CA LYS A 102 7.41 5.30 9.21
C LYS A 102 6.47 5.27 10.41
N ALA A 103 5.36 4.50 10.34
CA ALA A 103 4.42 4.36 11.43
C ALA A 103 5.10 3.81 12.70
N VAL A 104 5.85 2.71 12.58
CA VAL A 104 6.62 2.11 13.69
C VAL A 104 7.69 3.06 14.23
N SER A 105 8.19 4.00 13.43
CA SER A 105 9.14 5.01 13.90
C SER A 105 8.51 6.13 14.71
N LEU A 106 7.21 6.41 14.49
CA LEU A 106 6.49 7.54 15.09
C LEU A 106 5.74 7.21 16.37
N GLY A 107 5.36 5.95 16.58
CA GLY A 107 4.62 5.57 17.78
C GLY A 107 4.57 4.08 18.03
N SER A 108 4.00 3.70 19.17
CA SER A 108 3.80 2.31 19.58
C SER A 108 2.35 1.85 19.45
N LYS A 109 1.40 2.78 19.45
CA LYS A 109 -0.02 2.49 19.18
C LYS A 109 -0.35 2.94 17.77
N ILE A 110 -0.68 2.00 16.89
CA ILE A 110 -0.87 2.24 15.46
C ILE A 110 -2.26 1.83 15.06
N GLY A 111 -3.08 2.80 14.59
CA GLY A 111 -4.39 2.55 14.03
C GLY A 111 -4.30 2.24 12.54
N VAL A 112 -4.89 1.13 12.11
CA VAL A 112 -5.00 0.76 10.68
C VAL A 112 -6.43 0.98 10.22
N VAL A 113 -6.67 2.00 9.40
CA VAL A 113 -7.99 2.33 8.85
C VAL A 113 -8.11 1.80 7.44
N ALA A 114 -9.17 1.09 7.14
CA ALA A 114 -9.45 0.49 5.83
C ALA A 114 -10.92 0.62 5.44
N THR A 115 -11.20 0.71 4.14
CA THR A 115 -12.56 0.65 3.56
C THR A 115 -12.86 -0.69 2.89
N VAL A 116 -11.87 -1.59 2.85
CA VAL A 116 -11.97 -2.93 2.24
C VAL A 116 -11.47 -3.97 3.24
N ALA A 117 -12.32 -4.89 3.64
CA ALA A 117 -12.01 -5.91 4.65
C ALA A 117 -10.76 -6.74 4.32
N SER A 118 -10.55 -7.11 3.05
CA SER A 118 -9.39 -7.91 2.61
C SER A 118 -8.04 -7.20 2.74
N THR A 119 -8.01 -5.89 3.02
CA THR A 119 -6.77 -5.13 3.22
C THR A 119 -6.41 -4.93 4.70
N VAL A 120 -7.35 -5.12 5.61
CA VAL A 120 -7.16 -4.90 7.05
C VAL A 120 -6.04 -5.78 7.59
N GLN A 121 -6.21 -7.09 7.48
CA GLN A 121 -5.25 -8.06 8.02
C GLN A 121 -3.86 -7.95 7.38
N PRO A 122 -3.71 -7.90 6.03
CA PRO A 122 -2.40 -7.73 5.41
C PRO A 122 -1.66 -6.46 5.84
N SER A 123 -2.38 -5.33 5.98
CA SER A 123 -1.78 -4.07 6.42
C SER A 123 -1.37 -4.11 7.88
N SER A 124 -2.20 -4.68 8.75
CA SER A 124 -1.91 -4.85 10.18
C SER A 124 -0.71 -5.78 10.40
N ASP A 125 -0.66 -6.89 9.68
CA ASP A 125 0.46 -7.84 9.76
C ASP A 125 1.76 -7.24 9.22
N LEU A 126 1.69 -6.42 8.18
CA LEU A 126 2.86 -5.70 7.70
C LEU A 126 3.43 -4.77 8.79
N VAL A 127 2.58 -4.01 9.50
CA VAL A 127 3.01 -3.14 10.60
C VAL A 127 3.63 -3.97 11.73
N ARG A 128 2.96 -5.05 12.18
CA ARG A 128 3.47 -5.95 13.23
C ARG A 128 4.82 -6.57 12.85
N ASN A 129 4.92 -7.08 11.61
CA ASN A 129 6.14 -7.70 11.11
C ASN A 129 7.28 -6.69 10.95
N THR A 130 6.95 -5.45 10.53
CA THR A 130 7.93 -4.37 10.46
C THR A 130 8.46 -4.00 11.83
N ALA A 131 7.58 -3.87 12.83
CA ALA A 131 7.98 -3.62 14.21
C ALA A 131 8.92 -4.72 14.74
N LYS A 132 8.57 -5.99 14.53
CA LYS A 132 9.41 -7.13 14.91
C LYS A 132 10.79 -7.09 14.24
N LYS A 133 10.87 -6.76 12.94
CA LYS A 133 12.15 -6.60 12.23
C LYS A 133 13.01 -5.47 12.81
N LEU A 134 12.38 -4.40 13.29
CA LEU A 134 13.05 -3.25 13.89
C LEU A 134 13.32 -3.40 15.40
N GLY A 135 12.98 -4.54 15.99
CA GLY A 135 13.14 -4.80 17.43
C GLY A 135 12.24 -3.92 18.29
N LYS A 136 11.06 -3.49 17.78
CA LYS A 136 10.10 -2.66 18.49
C LYS A 136 8.85 -3.44 18.83
N GLU A 137 8.20 -3.08 19.93
CA GLU A 137 6.87 -3.56 20.28
C GLU A 137 5.83 -2.51 19.90
N VAL A 138 4.74 -2.95 19.24
CA VAL A 138 3.63 -2.10 18.84
C VAL A 138 2.29 -2.77 19.14
N GLU A 139 1.31 -1.96 19.50
CA GLU A 139 -0.09 -2.32 19.52
C GLU A 139 -0.73 -1.86 18.21
N VAL A 140 -1.35 -2.78 17.46
CA VAL A 140 -2.01 -2.47 16.19
C VAL A 140 -3.50 -2.69 16.36
N LYS A 141 -4.28 -1.60 16.23
CA LYS A 141 -5.73 -1.62 16.28
C LYS A 141 -6.32 -1.39 14.90
N GLU A 142 -7.34 -2.17 14.57
CA GLU A 142 -7.95 -2.21 13.25
C GLU A 142 -9.28 -1.45 13.24
N TYR A 143 -9.51 -0.65 12.19
CA TYR A 143 -10.70 0.18 11.99
C TYR A 143 -11.20 -0.05 10.57
N LEU A 144 -12.24 -0.86 10.42
CA LEU A 144 -12.89 -1.09 9.13
C LEU A 144 -14.11 -0.17 9.00
N VAL A 145 -14.10 0.67 7.96
CA VAL A 145 -15.26 1.47 7.56
C VAL A 145 -16.14 0.62 6.65
N ASP A 146 -16.93 -0.27 7.26
CA ASP A 146 -17.76 -1.22 6.53
C ASP A 146 -18.78 -0.51 5.63
N GLY A 147 -18.98 -1.02 4.41
CA GLY A 147 -19.87 -0.43 3.40
C GLY A 147 -19.38 0.86 2.74
N ALA A 148 -18.27 1.46 3.19
CA ALA A 148 -17.78 2.73 2.62
C ALA A 148 -17.41 2.59 1.13
N LEU A 149 -16.84 1.45 0.72
CA LEU A 149 -16.51 1.22 -0.68
C LEU A 149 -17.78 1.17 -1.55
N ASP A 150 -18.84 0.52 -1.09
CA ASP A 150 -20.11 0.41 -1.85
C ASP A 150 -20.76 1.79 -2.01
N ILE A 151 -20.70 2.63 -0.97
CA ILE A 151 -21.15 4.02 -1.02
C ILE A 151 -20.36 4.82 -2.05
N LEU A 152 -19.03 4.69 -2.07
CA LEU A 152 -18.17 5.32 -3.07
C LEU A 152 -18.52 4.85 -4.49
N MET A 153 -18.72 3.56 -4.68
CA MET A 153 -19.09 2.97 -5.98
C MET A 153 -20.49 3.38 -6.46
N SER A 154 -21.40 3.72 -5.54
CA SER A 154 -22.71 4.30 -5.89
C SER A 154 -22.63 5.77 -6.32
N GLY A 155 -21.45 6.41 -6.18
CA GLY A 155 -21.19 7.80 -6.55
C GLY A 155 -21.37 8.81 -5.42
N ASP A 156 -21.71 8.37 -4.19
CA ASP A 156 -21.85 9.25 -3.03
C ASP A 156 -20.49 9.46 -2.32
N VAL A 157 -19.65 10.27 -2.97
CA VAL A 157 -18.30 10.60 -2.51
C VAL A 157 -18.31 11.33 -1.17
N ASP A 158 -19.27 12.22 -0.97
CA ASP A 158 -19.36 13.03 0.25
C ASP A 158 -19.67 12.15 1.45
N LYS A 159 -20.62 11.23 1.32
CA LYS A 159 -20.96 10.28 2.38
C LYS A 159 -19.84 9.30 2.68
N HIS A 160 -19.15 8.81 1.65
CA HIS A 160 -17.95 8.00 1.81
C HIS A 160 -16.90 8.75 2.64
N ASN A 161 -16.57 9.98 2.24
CA ASN A 161 -15.55 10.78 2.91
C ASN A 161 -15.93 11.08 4.37
N GLU A 162 -17.18 11.41 4.65
CA GLU A 162 -17.69 11.63 6.00
C GLU A 162 -17.45 10.41 6.90
N LEU A 163 -17.82 9.22 6.44
CA LEU A 163 -17.64 7.96 7.19
C LEU A 163 -16.17 7.67 7.47
N VAL A 164 -15.33 7.81 6.45
CA VAL A 164 -13.90 7.52 6.58
C VAL A 164 -13.21 8.54 7.52
N ILE A 165 -13.52 9.83 7.41
CA ILE A 165 -12.98 10.87 8.29
C ILE A 165 -13.39 10.63 9.74
N ASN A 166 -14.65 10.24 10.00
CA ASN A 166 -15.11 9.96 11.35
C ASN A 166 -14.35 8.77 11.96
N GLU A 167 -14.08 7.71 11.19
CA GLU A 167 -13.29 6.57 11.69
C GLU A 167 -11.81 6.92 11.87
N ILE A 168 -11.24 7.79 11.01
CA ILE A 168 -9.88 8.31 11.21
C ILE A 168 -9.78 9.12 12.51
N LYS A 169 -10.76 9.98 12.82
CA LYS A 169 -10.80 10.74 14.07
C LYS A 169 -10.84 9.84 15.30
N LYS A 170 -11.67 8.81 15.26
CA LYS A 170 -11.74 7.81 16.34
C LYS A 170 -10.40 7.04 16.47
N ALA A 171 -9.80 6.65 15.36
CA ALA A 171 -8.49 5.99 15.37
C ALA A 171 -7.40 6.92 15.94
N GLU A 172 -7.42 8.21 15.61
CA GLU A 172 -6.48 9.20 16.16
C GLU A 172 -6.56 9.33 17.67
N GLU A 173 -7.78 9.34 18.24
CA GLU A 173 -7.96 9.47 19.69
C GLU A 173 -7.26 8.34 20.46
N GLU A 174 -7.27 7.13 19.92
CA GLU A 174 -6.82 5.90 20.59
C GLU A 174 -5.38 5.51 20.26
N ASN A 175 -4.76 6.09 19.21
CA ASN A 175 -3.45 5.68 18.70
C ASN A 175 -2.47 6.86 18.62
N ASP A 176 -1.19 6.58 18.48
CA ASP A 176 -0.12 7.57 18.28
C ASP A 176 -0.04 8.00 16.81
N VAL A 177 -0.33 7.09 15.89
CA VAL A 177 -0.28 7.27 14.44
C VAL A 177 -1.37 6.45 13.77
N VAL A 178 -1.93 6.97 12.69
CA VAL A 178 -2.91 6.27 11.85
C VAL A 178 -2.31 5.98 10.49
N VAL A 179 -2.50 4.76 9.98
CA VAL A 179 -2.16 4.38 8.61
C VAL A 179 -3.42 4.06 7.82
N LEU A 180 -3.49 4.56 6.59
CA LEU A 180 -4.60 4.29 5.67
C LEU A 180 -4.20 3.15 4.74
N ALA A 181 -4.93 2.04 4.84
CA ALA A 181 -4.54 0.76 4.22
C ALA A 181 -4.65 0.73 2.68
N GLN A 182 -5.37 1.66 2.07
CA GLN A 182 -5.50 1.76 0.62
C GLN A 182 -4.89 3.05 0.08
N GLY A 183 -4.12 2.97 -1.03
CA GLY A 183 -3.55 4.14 -1.70
C GLY A 183 -4.60 5.15 -2.15
N SER A 184 -5.79 4.70 -2.57
CA SER A 184 -6.92 5.56 -2.96
C SER A 184 -7.41 6.48 -1.82
N MET A 185 -7.17 6.12 -0.56
CA MET A 185 -7.52 6.96 0.60
C MET A 185 -6.64 8.22 0.70
N THR A 186 -5.58 8.35 -0.10
CA THR A 186 -4.77 9.59 -0.19
C THR A 186 -5.64 10.82 -0.51
N ALA A 187 -6.71 10.65 -1.27
CA ALA A 187 -7.65 11.71 -1.60
C ALA A 187 -8.35 12.35 -0.38
N ILE A 188 -8.36 11.67 0.76
CA ILE A 188 -8.98 12.15 2.00
C ILE A 188 -8.05 13.10 2.78
N LEU A 189 -6.73 12.98 2.61
CA LEU A 189 -5.77 13.77 3.39
C LEU A 189 -6.04 15.28 3.39
N PRO A 190 -6.38 15.94 2.26
CA PRO A 190 -6.69 17.37 2.24
C PRO A 190 -7.94 17.77 3.06
N LEU A 191 -8.79 16.79 3.38
CA LEU A 191 -10.04 16.99 4.13
C LEU A 191 -9.87 16.84 5.65
N LEU A 192 -8.67 16.40 6.10
CA LEU A 192 -8.36 16.15 7.51
C LEU A 192 -7.90 17.46 8.19
N THR A 193 -8.82 18.40 8.43
CA THR A 193 -8.49 19.72 8.99
C THR A 193 -8.26 19.71 10.50
N ASP A 194 -8.89 18.79 11.22
CA ASP A 194 -8.90 18.76 12.70
C ASP A 194 -8.06 17.62 13.29
N ILE A 195 -7.29 16.93 12.47
CA ILE A 195 -6.41 15.83 12.88
C ILE A 195 -5.05 16.39 13.31
N ARG A 196 -4.57 15.99 14.47
CA ARG A 196 -3.30 16.47 15.06
C ARG A 196 -2.18 15.44 14.99
N LYS A 197 -2.53 14.16 15.06
CA LYS A 197 -1.56 13.06 15.00
C LYS A 197 -1.26 12.68 13.55
N PRO A 198 -0.12 12.06 13.28
CA PRO A 198 0.23 11.66 11.92
C PRO A 198 -0.78 10.68 11.31
N VAL A 199 -1.27 11.00 10.12
CA VAL A 199 -2.03 10.10 9.25
C VAL A 199 -1.18 9.82 8.01
N LEU A 200 -0.85 8.56 7.78
CA LEU A 200 0.07 8.13 6.76
C LEU A 200 -0.64 7.40 5.62
N THR A 201 -0.20 7.67 4.40
CA THR A 201 -0.57 6.92 3.19
C THR A 201 0.67 6.40 2.50
N SER A 202 0.53 5.32 1.73
CA SER A 202 1.66 4.63 1.15
C SER A 202 2.26 5.26 -0.12
N PRO A 203 1.49 5.89 -1.07
CA PRO A 203 2.02 6.18 -2.40
C PRO A 203 3.26 7.09 -2.40
N ARG A 204 3.17 8.26 -1.76
CA ARG A 204 4.28 9.22 -1.72
C ARG A 204 5.50 8.65 -0.99
N LEU A 205 5.29 8.05 0.18
CA LEU A 205 6.38 7.44 0.97
C LEU A 205 7.10 6.35 0.19
N ALA A 206 6.36 5.60 -0.63
CA ALA A 206 6.94 4.56 -1.47
C ALA A 206 7.80 5.13 -2.60
N VAL A 207 7.36 6.20 -3.28
CA VAL A 207 8.16 6.83 -4.34
C VAL A 207 9.39 7.54 -3.78
N GLU A 208 9.29 8.17 -2.59
CA GLU A 208 10.45 8.69 -1.85
C GLU A 208 11.45 7.58 -1.48
N ARG A 209 10.94 6.39 -1.11
CA ARG A 209 11.79 5.22 -0.89
C ARG A 209 12.45 4.75 -2.18
N VAL A 210 11.76 4.74 -3.32
CA VAL A 210 12.38 4.42 -4.63
C VAL A 210 13.55 5.35 -4.89
N LYS A 211 13.38 6.66 -4.68
CA LYS A 211 14.47 7.65 -4.80
C LYS A 211 15.69 7.25 -3.98
N LYS A 212 15.47 6.98 -2.69
CA LYS A 212 16.54 6.56 -1.77
C LYS A 212 17.22 5.25 -2.19
N GLU A 213 16.42 4.25 -2.57
CA GLU A 213 16.94 2.94 -3.00
C GLU A 213 17.79 3.04 -4.27
N LEU A 214 17.44 3.94 -5.18
CA LEU A 214 18.19 4.16 -6.42
C LEU A 214 19.39 5.11 -6.24
N GLY A 215 19.52 5.77 -5.08
CA GLY A 215 20.61 6.69 -4.79
C GLY A 215 20.48 8.04 -5.49
N LEU A 216 19.25 8.49 -5.73
CA LEU A 216 18.89 9.73 -6.43
C LEU A 216 18.65 10.90 -5.46
#